data_9b415b36a58dcb3cacdf4229ebccc5a6
#
_entry.id   9b415b36a58dcb3cacdf4229ebccc5a6
#
_cell.length_a   1.000
_cell.length_b   1.000
_cell.length_c   1.000
_cell.angle_alpha   90.00
_cell.angle_beta   90.00
_cell.angle_gamma   90.00
#
_symmetry.space_group_name_H-M   'P 1'
#
loop_
_entity.id
_entity.type
_entity.pdbx_description
1 polymer ?
#
loop_
_entity_poly.entity_id
_entity_poly.type
_entity_poly.pdbx_seq_one_letter_code
_entity_poly.pdbx_strand_id
1 'polypeptide(L)'
;MTTYRRGAAVAAAVLLLLASPPAAGAAYASDAAAPARAAAQAPDPAPTPASDGFAELTPAVARELDAAIRKVMAEAKVPGVTVALSAPGKGKYVRSFGVADKATGAPMTPGLYMRIGSETKTFTVTALLQLVDDGLVRLDDPIGKYVDGVPGGDRITLRELAAMRSGLFNYSEDEDFFKALTSDPQRPFTPRQLLDYSFKHPVLFPPGEKFSYCNTNLILLGLVVEKVTGRPLDDYVNDRVVAEAGLKHTLFPRGAEFPSPHAQGYTDQTATGRTEVSTNWNPSWAWAAGAMISDLTDLRSWARTLATGTLLEPATQAERLKVYPSTVPGAGYGLGIFNVQGWIGHNGSLPGYGSLTVYLPQARATMVVLLNTDIGYEGNEPSTLFGRAVTEIVSPGHVFDLPAQPVSGQ
;
A
#
# COMPACT_ATOMS: atom_id res chain seq x y z
N MET A 1 -0.88 13.68 -45.40
CA MET A 1 0.28 14.58 -45.41
C MET A 1 0.00 15.73 -44.47
N THR A 2 0.57 15.73 -43.30
CA THR A 2 1.06 16.90 -42.56
C THR A 2 1.45 16.39 -41.15
N THR A 3 2.75 16.27 -40.98
CA THR A 3 3.42 15.87 -39.77
C THR A 3 3.41 17.01 -38.74
N TYR A 4 2.96 16.74 -37.51
CA TYR A 4 3.20 17.63 -36.35
C TYR A 4 4.17 16.99 -35.39
N ARG A 5 5.42 17.46 -35.41
CA ARG A 5 6.40 17.26 -34.34
C ARG A 5 6.05 18.22 -33.20
N ARG A 6 5.91 17.76 -31.98
CA ARG A 6 5.96 18.61 -30.80
C ARG A 6 7.21 18.27 -29.97
N GLY A 7 8.00 19.33 -29.78
CA GLY A 7 9.27 19.29 -29.09
C GLY A 7 9.11 19.24 -27.59
N ALA A 8 10.10 18.62 -26.95
CA ALA A 8 10.30 18.57 -25.54
C ALA A 8 10.67 19.94 -24.95
N ALA A 9 9.98 20.36 -23.90
CA ALA A 9 10.39 21.51 -23.09
C ALA A 9 11.05 21.00 -21.80
N VAL A 10 12.34 21.28 -21.68
CA VAL A 10 13.14 21.08 -20.47
C VAL A 10 12.89 22.26 -19.55
N ALA A 11 12.37 22.05 -18.35
CA ALA A 11 12.30 23.05 -17.31
C ALA A 11 13.41 22.83 -16.29
N ALA A 12 14.36 23.75 -16.26
CA ALA A 12 15.43 23.83 -15.26
C ALA A 12 14.90 24.46 -13.98
N ALA A 13 15.06 23.81 -12.84
CA ALA A 13 14.78 24.38 -11.52
C ALA A 13 16.05 25.01 -10.92
N VAL A 14 15.95 26.28 -10.57
CA VAL A 14 16.98 27.10 -9.94
C VAL A 14 17.01 26.82 -8.45
N LEU A 15 18.21 26.47 -7.92
CA LEU A 15 18.51 26.42 -6.48
C LEU A 15 18.63 27.85 -5.93
N LEU A 16 17.90 28.19 -4.88
CA LEU A 16 18.16 29.33 -4.02
C LEU A 16 18.70 28.84 -2.66
N LEU A 17 19.98 29.17 -2.43
CA LEU A 17 20.64 29.06 -1.14
C LEU A 17 20.27 30.25 -0.27
N LEU A 18 19.73 30.02 0.93
CA LEU A 18 19.62 31.05 1.96
C LEU A 18 20.46 30.65 3.17
N ALA A 19 21.36 31.57 3.50
CA ALA A 19 22.32 31.48 4.61
C ALA A 19 21.65 31.81 5.96
N SER A 20 22.09 31.10 7.01
CA SER A 20 21.73 31.36 8.41
C SER A 20 22.66 32.36 9.05
N PRO A 21 22.19 33.26 9.94
CA PRO A 21 23.05 34.11 10.76
C PRO A 21 23.45 33.46 12.10
N PRO A 22 24.53 33.95 12.75
CA PRO A 22 25.14 33.28 13.90
C PRO A 22 24.47 33.67 15.24
N ALA A 23 24.59 32.77 16.21
CA ALA A 23 24.13 32.90 17.58
C ALA A 23 25.04 33.86 18.38
N ALA A 24 24.43 34.80 19.10
CA ALA A 24 25.09 35.63 20.11
C ALA A 24 24.82 35.08 21.50
N GLY A 25 25.89 34.89 22.28
CA GLY A 25 25.82 34.49 23.66
C GLY A 25 25.42 35.61 24.60
N ALA A 26 24.76 35.28 25.69
CA ALA A 26 24.54 36.21 26.83
C ALA A 26 24.84 35.49 28.15
N ALA A 27 25.52 36.26 28.99
CA ALA A 27 26.20 35.87 30.22
C ALA A 27 25.24 35.66 31.41
N TYR A 28 25.73 34.88 32.37
CA TYR A 28 25.12 34.65 33.69
C TYR A 28 25.19 35.91 34.56
N ALA A 29 24.09 36.18 35.27
CA ALA A 29 24.10 36.93 36.52
C ALA A 29 23.25 36.21 37.57
N SER A 30 23.87 35.87 38.69
CA SER A 30 23.22 35.29 39.88
C SER A 30 22.68 36.40 40.75
N ASP A 31 21.44 36.26 41.21
CA ASP A 31 21.02 36.98 42.42
C ASP A 31 20.09 36.07 43.27
N ALA A 32 20.47 35.94 44.53
CA ALA A 32 19.79 35.15 45.52
C ALA A 32 18.70 35.97 46.24
N ALA A 33 17.48 35.50 46.22
CA ALA A 33 16.42 36.02 47.08
C ALA A 33 15.67 34.89 47.81
N ALA A 34 15.41 35.07 49.08
CA ALA A 34 14.89 34.15 50.07
C ALA A 34 13.42 33.74 49.83
N PRO A 35 12.94 32.64 50.45
CA PRO A 35 11.69 31.97 50.03
C PRO A 35 10.44 32.67 50.62
N ALA A 36 9.51 33.00 49.73
CA ALA A 36 8.13 33.33 50.08
C ALA A 36 7.29 32.06 50.20
N ARG A 37 6.49 31.99 51.24
CA ARG A 37 5.55 30.93 51.59
C ARG A 37 4.59 30.67 50.42
N ALA A 38 4.65 29.50 49.81
CA ALA A 38 3.72 29.06 48.77
C ALA A 38 2.33 28.83 49.36
N ALA A 39 1.33 29.51 48.85
CA ALA A 39 -0.07 29.14 49.00
C ALA A 39 -0.33 27.85 48.25
N ALA A 40 -0.98 26.87 48.87
CA ALA A 40 -1.35 25.62 48.24
C ALA A 40 -2.32 25.89 47.08
N GLN A 41 -1.84 25.74 45.86
CA GLN A 41 -2.68 25.70 44.67
C GLN A 41 -3.47 24.38 44.67
N ALA A 42 -4.76 24.49 44.35
CA ALA A 42 -5.60 23.32 44.08
C ALA A 42 -4.97 22.47 42.93
N PRO A 43 -5.04 21.15 42.98
CA PRO A 43 -4.50 20.31 41.90
C PRO A 43 -5.19 20.70 40.59
N ASP A 44 -4.39 20.91 39.55
CA ASP A 44 -4.88 21.11 38.19
C ASP A 44 -5.82 19.96 37.83
N PRO A 45 -6.95 20.23 37.16
CA PRO A 45 -7.79 19.17 36.65
C PRO A 45 -6.95 18.24 35.77
N ALA A 46 -7.08 16.93 35.98
CA ALA A 46 -6.38 15.93 35.19
C ALA A 46 -6.57 16.24 33.70
N PRO A 47 -5.52 16.18 32.88
CA PRO A 47 -5.63 16.50 31.47
C PRO A 47 -6.72 15.63 30.87
N THR A 48 -7.72 16.27 30.27
CA THR A 48 -8.72 15.59 29.45
C THR A 48 -7.96 14.74 28.45
N PRO A 49 -8.23 13.44 28.33
CA PRO A 49 -7.54 12.62 27.32
C PRO A 49 -7.72 13.29 25.97
N ALA A 50 -6.59 13.62 25.33
CA ALA A 50 -6.60 14.19 24.00
C ALA A 50 -7.51 13.32 23.13
N SER A 51 -8.50 13.94 22.46
CA SER A 51 -9.39 13.17 21.59
C SER A 51 -8.51 12.47 20.57
N ASP A 52 -8.70 11.16 20.39
CA ASP A 52 -7.97 10.34 19.43
C ASP A 52 -8.23 10.77 17.97
N GLY A 53 -9.00 11.84 17.77
CA GLY A 53 -9.33 12.43 16.48
C GLY A 53 -10.23 11.57 15.61
N PHE A 54 -10.75 10.44 16.15
CA PHE A 54 -11.64 9.53 15.41
C PHE A 54 -13.09 9.65 15.90
N ALA A 55 -14.03 9.83 14.97
CA ALA A 55 -15.44 10.01 15.28
C ALA A 55 -16.07 8.72 15.83
N GLU A 56 -17.05 8.86 16.72
CA GLU A 56 -17.92 7.75 17.09
C GLU A 56 -18.80 7.36 15.89
N LEU A 57 -18.85 6.06 15.58
CA LEU A 57 -19.61 5.51 14.45
C LEU A 57 -21.11 5.37 14.78
N THR A 58 -21.73 6.51 15.11
CA THR A 58 -23.16 6.61 15.41
C THR A 58 -24.03 6.35 14.17
N PRO A 59 -25.35 6.11 14.33
CA PRO A 59 -26.28 6.03 13.18
C PRO A 59 -26.29 7.29 12.31
N ALA A 60 -25.99 8.47 12.86
CA ALA A 60 -25.87 9.71 12.09
C ALA A 60 -24.62 9.68 11.20
N VAL A 61 -23.46 9.41 11.79
CA VAL A 61 -22.18 9.25 11.05
C VAL A 61 -22.29 8.13 10.00
N ALA A 62 -22.96 7.03 10.32
CA ALA A 62 -23.18 5.95 9.36
C ALA A 62 -23.97 6.41 8.13
N ARG A 63 -24.97 7.29 8.29
CA ARG A 63 -25.71 7.86 7.15
C ARG A 63 -24.86 8.83 6.32
N GLU A 64 -23.99 9.60 6.94
CA GLU A 64 -23.03 10.48 6.25
C GLU A 64 -22.05 9.65 5.42
N LEU A 65 -21.51 8.58 6.00
CA LEU A 65 -20.66 7.62 5.30
C LEU A 65 -21.37 6.96 4.12
N ASP A 66 -22.63 6.49 4.32
CA ASP A 66 -23.44 5.92 3.25
C ASP A 66 -23.60 6.91 2.09
N ALA A 67 -23.85 8.18 2.37
CA ALA A 67 -24.01 9.22 1.36
C ALA A 67 -22.68 9.51 0.61
N ALA A 68 -21.57 9.64 1.34
CA ALA A 68 -20.24 9.89 0.76
C ALA A 68 -19.78 8.71 -0.13
N ILE A 69 -19.97 7.48 0.34
CA ILE A 69 -19.61 6.28 -0.43
C ILE A 69 -20.44 6.20 -1.72
N ARG A 70 -21.77 6.42 -1.64
CA ARG A 70 -22.64 6.42 -2.84
C ARG A 70 -22.27 7.52 -3.82
N LYS A 71 -21.83 8.69 -3.34
CA LYS A 71 -21.37 9.78 -4.18
C LYS A 71 -20.11 9.35 -4.96
N VAL A 72 -19.09 8.83 -4.28
CA VAL A 72 -17.86 8.33 -4.94
C VAL A 72 -18.20 7.22 -5.95
N MET A 73 -19.09 6.27 -5.59
CA MET A 73 -19.51 5.21 -6.52
C MET A 73 -20.12 5.77 -7.80
N ALA A 74 -21.00 6.79 -7.66
CA ALA A 74 -21.69 7.37 -8.81
C ALA A 74 -20.71 8.14 -9.72
N GLU A 75 -19.81 8.93 -9.14
CA GLU A 75 -18.83 9.75 -9.85
C GLU A 75 -17.80 8.87 -10.57
N ALA A 76 -17.20 7.92 -9.85
CA ALA A 76 -16.19 7.01 -10.38
C ALA A 76 -16.77 5.76 -11.08
N LYS A 77 -18.10 5.64 -11.17
CA LYS A 77 -18.83 4.52 -11.82
C LYS A 77 -18.42 3.14 -11.29
N VAL A 78 -18.12 3.04 -9.99
CA VAL A 78 -17.73 1.80 -9.34
C VAL A 78 -18.91 0.83 -9.25
N PRO A 79 -18.82 -0.41 -9.79
CA PRO A 79 -19.94 -1.34 -9.80
C PRO A 79 -20.35 -1.81 -8.41
N GLY A 80 -19.36 -2.12 -7.56
CA GLY A 80 -19.59 -2.60 -6.20
C GLY A 80 -18.42 -2.26 -5.28
N VAL A 81 -18.72 -1.95 -4.03
CA VAL A 81 -17.75 -1.67 -2.98
C VAL A 81 -18.21 -2.21 -1.63
N THR A 82 -17.26 -2.71 -0.84
CA THR A 82 -17.46 -3.03 0.58
C THR A 82 -16.51 -2.18 1.40
N VAL A 83 -17.05 -1.50 2.43
CA VAL A 83 -16.27 -0.65 3.33
C VAL A 83 -16.46 -1.12 4.76
N ALA A 84 -15.37 -1.24 5.49
CA ALA A 84 -15.36 -1.51 6.94
C ALA A 84 -14.53 -0.49 7.69
N LEU A 85 -15.10 -0.01 8.80
CA LEU A 85 -14.43 0.84 9.78
C LEU A 85 -14.67 0.28 11.18
N SER A 86 -13.68 0.37 12.03
CA SER A 86 -13.85 0.07 13.46
C SER A 86 -12.74 0.73 14.28
N ALA A 87 -13.12 1.22 15.49
CA ALA A 87 -12.17 1.64 16.51
C ALA A 87 -12.71 1.24 17.88
N PRO A 88 -11.84 0.87 18.86
CA PRO A 88 -12.27 0.50 20.20
C PRO A 88 -13.07 1.61 20.88
N GLY A 89 -14.28 1.28 21.39
CA GLY A 89 -15.16 2.24 22.04
C GLY A 89 -15.90 3.22 21.10
N LYS A 90 -15.59 3.21 19.79
CA LYS A 90 -16.21 4.11 18.80
C LYS A 90 -17.25 3.43 17.91
N GLY A 91 -17.41 2.11 18.06
CA GLY A 91 -18.34 1.33 17.26
C GLY A 91 -17.72 0.70 16.01
N LYS A 92 -18.60 0.27 15.11
CA LYS A 92 -18.24 -0.48 13.91
C LYS A 92 -19.20 -0.12 12.76
N TYR A 93 -18.64 0.13 11.59
CA TYR A 93 -19.37 0.33 10.35
C TYR A 93 -18.92 -0.73 9.35
N VAL A 94 -19.85 -1.50 8.78
CA VAL A 94 -19.60 -2.46 7.69
C VAL A 94 -20.77 -2.36 6.73
N ARG A 95 -20.51 -1.97 5.50
CA ARG A 95 -21.54 -1.81 4.45
C ARG A 95 -20.99 -2.25 3.10
N SER A 96 -21.86 -2.85 2.31
CA SER A 96 -21.62 -3.15 0.90
C SER A 96 -22.65 -2.43 0.05
N PHE A 97 -22.23 -1.94 -1.11
CA PHE A 97 -23.06 -1.20 -2.05
C PHE A 97 -22.83 -1.73 -3.47
N GLY A 98 -23.86 -1.66 -4.30
CA GLY A 98 -23.79 -2.07 -5.70
C GLY A 98 -23.76 -3.58 -5.89
N VAL A 99 -23.17 -4.00 -7.00
CA VAL A 99 -23.21 -5.39 -7.47
C VAL A 99 -21.82 -6.04 -7.52
N ALA A 100 -21.77 -7.29 -7.13
CA ALA A 100 -20.61 -8.17 -7.31
C ALA A 100 -20.48 -8.66 -8.74
N ASP A 101 -21.62 -8.77 -9.45
CA ASP A 101 -21.67 -9.21 -10.83
C ASP A 101 -22.71 -8.39 -11.60
N LYS A 102 -22.27 -7.65 -12.62
CA LYS A 102 -23.14 -6.83 -13.47
C LYS A 102 -24.04 -7.66 -14.38
N ALA A 103 -23.64 -8.87 -14.73
CA ALA A 103 -24.41 -9.73 -15.64
C ALA A 103 -25.62 -10.36 -14.95
N THR A 104 -25.47 -10.75 -13.69
CA THR A 104 -26.52 -11.41 -12.90
C THR A 104 -27.26 -10.45 -11.96
N GLY A 105 -26.67 -9.28 -11.67
CA GLY A 105 -27.18 -8.36 -10.65
C GLY A 105 -26.93 -8.84 -9.22
N ALA A 106 -26.08 -9.86 -9.01
CA ALA A 106 -25.74 -10.36 -7.68
C ALA A 106 -25.17 -9.24 -6.81
N PRO A 107 -25.67 -9.04 -5.57
CA PRO A 107 -25.25 -7.92 -4.73
C PRO A 107 -23.83 -8.08 -4.21
N MET A 108 -23.13 -6.96 -3.99
CA MET A 108 -21.88 -6.95 -3.23
C MET A 108 -22.16 -7.31 -1.77
N THR A 109 -21.34 -8.18 -1.18
CA THR A 109 -21.44 -8.61 0.23
C THR A 109 -20.06 -8.69 0.90
N PRO A 110 -19.99 -8.61 2.26
CA PRO A 110 -18.70 -8.60 2.96
C PRO A 110 -17.89 -9.90 2.86
N GLY A 111 -18.53 -11.04 2.59
CA GLY A 111 -17.88 -12.35 2.56
C GLY A 111 -17.35 -12.77 1.19
N LEU A 112 -17.33 -11.87 0.22
CA LEU A 112 -16.79 -12.18 -1.11
C LEU A 112 -15.27 -12.12 -1.10
N TYR A 113 -14.66 -13.12 -1.71
CA TYR A 113 -13.22 -13.07 -2.02
C TYR A 113 -12.96 -12.02 -3.09
N MET A 114 -11.85 -11.28 -2.90
CA MET A 114 -11.38 -10.25 -3.82
C MET A 114 -9.88 -10.41 -4.03
N ARG A 115 -9.39 -10.08 -5.23
CA ARG A 115 -7.95 -9.89 -5.43
C ARG A 115 -7.53 -8.59 -4.75
N ILE A 116 -6.43 -8.63 -3.99
CA ILE A 116 -6.01 -7.49 -3.14
C ILE A 116 -4.84 -6.70 -3.72
N GLY A 117 -4.39 -7.05 -4.93
CA GLY A 117 -3.35 -6.31 -5.63
C GLY A 117 -2.11 -6.07 -4.77
N SER A 118 -1.61 -4.87 -4.82
CA SER A 118 -0.36 -4.48 -4.15
C SER A 118 -0.35 -4.62 -2.62
N GLU A 119 -1.48 -4.87 -1.96
CA GLU A 119 -1.47 -5.27 -0.55
C GLU A 119 -0.66 -6.57 -0.34
N THR A 120 -0.52 -7.41 -1.38
CA THR A 120 0.39 -8.58 -1.41
C THR A 120 1.80 -8.24 -0.94
N LYS A 121 2.29 -7.02 -1.25
CA LYS A 121 3.62 -6.56 -0.86
C LYS A 121 3.83 -6.60 0.65
N THR A 122 2.77 -6.31 1.41
CA THR A 122 2.83 -6.36 2.87
C THR A 122 3.09 -7.76 3.39
N PHE A 123 2.55 -8.78 2.73
CA PHE A 123 2.75 -10.19 3.05
C PHE A 123 4.15 -10.68 2.62
N THR A 124 4.55 -10.37 1.39
CA THR A 124 5.89 -10.71 0.87
C THR A 124 7.00 -10.12 1.71
N VAL A 125 6.88 -8.84 2.09
CA VAL A 125 7.88 -8.19 2.96
C VAL A 125 7.81 -8.71 4.38
N THR A 126 6.64 -9.11 4.90
CA THR A 126 6.55 -9.79 6.21
C THR A 126 7.33 -11.10 6.17
N ALA A 127 7.18 -11.91 5.12
CA ALA A 127 7.95 -13.13 4.95
C ALA A 127 9.47 -12.86 4.94
N LEU A 128 9.93 -11.84 4.20
CA LEU A 128 11.33 -11.42 4.23
C LEU A 128 11.80 -11.01 5.63
N LEU A 129 10.99 -10.22 6.34
CA LEU A 129 11.34 -9.71 7.68
C LEU A 129 11.35 -10.82 8.74
N GLN A 130 10.55 -11.88 8.60
CA GLN A 130 10.68 -13.09 9.42
C GLN A 130 12.02 -13.78 9.18
N LEU A 131 12.53 -13.80 7.94
CA LEU A 131 13.88 -14.32 7.68
C LEU A 131 14.98 -13.43 8.27
N VAL A 132 14.73 -12.12 8.42
CA VAL A 132 15.64 -11.23 9.16
C VAL A 132 15.64 -11.59 10.64
N ASP A 133 14.49 -11.80 11.26
CA ASP A 133 14.33 -12.21 12.66
C ASP A 133 15.02 -13.56 12.93
N ASP A 134 14.88 -14.49 11.99
CA ASP A 134 15.56 -15.81 12.03
C ASP A 134 17.08 -15.73 11.76
N GLY A 135 17.63 -14.54 11.46
CA GLY A 135 19.06 -14.33 11.17
C GLY A 135 19.53 -14.95 9.85
N LEU A 136 18.61 -15.33 8.96
CA LEU A 136 18.92 -15.99 7.67
C LEU A 136 19.30 -14.99 6.57
N VAL A 137 18.80 -13.76 6.67
CA VAL A 137 19.14 -12.63 5.80
C VAL A 137 19.36 -11.36 6.62
N ARG A 138 20.03 -10.36 6.03
CA ARG A 138 20.17 -9.02 6.62
C ARG A 138 19.56 -8.00 5.67
N LEU A 139 18.87 -6.99 6.20
CA LEU A 139 18.29 -5.91 5.38
C LEU A 139 19.33 -5.20 4.51
N ASP A 140 20.57 -5.14 4.98
CA ASP A 140 21.67 -4.47 4.27
C ASP A 140 22.49 -5.43 3.39
N ASP A 141 22.07 -6.69 3.23
CA ASP A 141 22.66 -7.60 2.25
C ASP A 141 22.35 -7.11 0.83
N PRO A 142 23.34 -7.13 -0.09
CA PRO A 142 23.11 -6.80 -1.49
C PRO A 142 22.28 -7.90 -2.18
N ILE A 143 21.35 -7.51 -3.07
CA ILE A 143 20.49 -8.47 -3.79
C ILE A 143 21.28 -9.45 -4.64
N GLY A 144 22.44 -9.04 -5.16
CA GLY A 144 23.34 -9.91 -5.95
C GLY A 144 23.87 -11.13 -5.19
N LYS A 145 23.80 -11.14 -3.85
CA LYS A 145 24.07 -12.32 -3.02
C LYS A 145 23.06 -13.46 -3.25
N TYR A 146 21.86 -13.13 -3.69
CA TYR A 146 20.71 -14.05 -3.76
C TYR A 146 20.23 -14.30 -5.19
N VAL A 147 20.24 -13.26 -6.03
CA VAL A 147 19.72 -13.30 -7.39
C VAL A 147 20.77 -12.78 -8.37
N ASP A 148 21.18 -13.65 -9.30
CA ASP A 148 22.17 -13.31 -10.31
C ASP A 148 21.60 -12.41 -11.42
N GLY A 149 22.47 -11.58 -12.01
CA GLY A 149 22.19 -10.78 -13.18
C GLY A 149 21.34 -9.53 -12.91
N VAL A 150 21.17 -9.13 -11.65
CA VAL A 150 20.46 -7.89 -11.29
C VAL A 150 21.37 -6.68 -11.63
N PRO A 151 20.90 -5.71 -12.45
CA PRO A 151 21.66 -4.48 -12.73
C PRO A 151 21.98 -3.73 -11.43
N GLY A 152 23.27 -3.57 -11.11
CA GLY A 152 23.73 -2.95 -9.86
C GLY A 152 23.45 -3.77 -8.60
N GLY A 153 23.24 -5.09 -8.74
CA GLY A 153 22.84 -5.97 -7.64
C GLY A 153 23.86 -6.09 -6.50
N ASP A 154 25.09 -5.72 -6.72
CA ASP A 154 26.17 -5.59 -5.73
C ASP A 154 25.98 -4.39 -4.76
N ARG A 155 25.18 -3.40 -5.15
CA ARG A 155 24.94 -2.15 -4.42
C ARG A 155 23.51 -1.96 -3.92
N ILE A 156 22.55 -2.64 -4.54
CA ILE A 156 21.14 -2.58 -4.15
C ILE A 156 20.93 -3.53 -2.98
N THR A 157 20.49 -3.02 -1.83
CA THR A 157 20.21 -3.80 -0.63
C THR A 157 18.77 -4.31 -0.58
N LEU A 158 18.49 -5.34 0.23
CA LEU A 158 17.13 -5.82 0.48
C LEU A 158 16.25 -4.72 1.10
N ARG A 159 16.85 -3.84 1.92
CA ARG A 159 16.20 -2.64 2.49
C ARG A 159 15.71 -1.70 1.41
N GLU A 160 16.57 -1.36 0.44
CA GLU A 160 16.25 -0.45 -0.65
C GLU A 160 15.17 -1.01 -1.57
N LEU A 161 15.18 -2.32 -1.80
CA LEU A 161 14.09 -3.01 -2.51
C LEU A 161 12.77 -2.88 -1.75
N ALA A 162 12.74 -3.23 -0.47
CA ALA A 162 11.53 -3.18 0.37
C ALA A 162 11.01 -1.76 0.57
N ALA A 163 11.90 -0.75 0.57
CA ALA A 163 11.56 0.67 0.73
C ALA A 163 11.31 1.41 -0.61
N MET A 164 11.22 0.71 -1.74
CA MET A 164 11.03 1.31 -3.07
C MET A 164 12.10 2.33 -3.47
N ARG A 165 13.38 2.03 -3.18
CA ARG A 165 14.51 2.92 -3.38
C ARG A 165 15.65 2.30 -4.19
N SER A 166 15.39 1.23 -4.92
CA SER A 166 16.40 0.48 -5.68
C SER A 166 16.94 1.21 -6.92
N GLY A 167 16.13 2.05 -7.54
CA GLY A 167 16.41 2.65 -8.84
C GLY A 167 16.20 1.72 -10.04
N LEU A 168 15.75 0.48 -9.83
CA LEU A 168 15.42 -0.42 -10.94
C LEU A 168 14.21 0.07 -11.72
N PHE A 169 14.18 -0.25 -13.02
CA PHE A 169 13.01 0.01 -13.85
C PHE A 169 11.84 -0.90 -13.43
N ASN A 170 10.63 -0.36 -13.39
CA ASN A 170 9.43 -1.10 -13.05
C ASN A 170 8.93 -1.90 -14.26
N TYR A 171 9.03 -3.24 -14.24
CA TYR A 171 8.64 -4.09 -15.37
C TYR A 171 7.20 -3.86 -15.84
N SER A 172 6.30 -3.46 -14.93
CA SER A 172 4.90 -3.21 -15.29
C SER A 172 4.67 -1.94 -16.09
N GLU A 173 5.70 -1.11 -16.28
CA GLU A 173 5.72 0.08 -17.15
C GLU A 173 6.33 -0.22 -18.54
N ASP A 174 6.76 -1.47 -18.77
CA ASP A 174 7.32 -1.87 -20.04
C ASP A 174 6.22 -2.14 -21.09
N GLU A 175 6.35 -1.53 -22.27
CA GLU A 175 5.34 -1.64 -23.33
C GLU A 175 5.17 -3.06 -23.86
N ASP A 176 6.26 -3.83 -23.96
CA ASP A 176 6.18 -5.23 -24.43
C ASP A 176 5.52 -6.11 -23.37
N PHE A 177 5.76 -5.81 -22.08
CA PHE A 177 5.05 -6.48 -20.97
C PHE A 177 3.55 -6.20 -21.07
N PHE A 178 3.15 -4.94 -21.18
CA PHE A 178 1.73 -4.56 -21.29
C PHE A 178 1.05 -5.24 -22.47
N LYS A 179 1.72 -5.22 -23.63
CA LYS A 179 1.25 -5.92 -24.82
C LYS A 179 1.12 -7.43 -24.62
N ALA A 180 2.09 -8.05 -23.95
CA ALA A 180 2.05 -9.50 -23.66
C ALA A 180 0.91 -9.86 -22.71
N LEU A 181 0.67 -9.05 -21.67
CA LEU A 181 -0.41 -9.22 -20.71
C LEU A 181 -1.79 -9.06 -21.37
N THR A 182 -1.98 -7.99 -22.17
CA THR A 182 -3.30 -7.67 -22.74
C THR A 182 -3.64 -8.51 -23.98
N SER A 183 -2.65 -9.09 -24.66
CA SER A 183 -2.89 -10.02 -25.79
C SER A 183 -3.30 -11.42 -25.35
N ASP A 184 -2.86 -11.88 -24.18
CA ASP A 184 -3.24 -13.15 -23.57
C ASP A 184 -3.27 -13.01 -22.02
N PRO A 185 -4.37 -12.50 -21.46
CA PRO A 185 -4.46 -12.27 -20.01
C PRO A 185 -4.46 -13.56 -19.15
N GLN A 186 -4.63 -14.73 -19.76
CA GLN A 186 -4.56 -16.02 -19.07
C GLN A 186 -3.16 -16.62 -19.07
N ARG A 187 -2.25 -16.04 -19.82
CA ARG A 187 -0.86 -16.49 -19.90
C ARG A 187 -0.19 -16.43 -18.52
N PRO A 188 0.48 -17.53 -18.10
CA PRO A 188 1.34 -17.49 -16.92
C PRO A 188 2.66 -16.78 -17.22
N PHE A 189 3.15 -16.03 -16.25
CA PHE A 189 4.49 -15.43 -16.25
C PHE A 189 5.33 -16.03 -15.13
N THR A 190 6.61 -16.31 -15.42
CA THR A 190 7.57 -16.67 -14.39
C THR A 190 8.22 -15.41 -13.81
N PRO A 191 8.71 -15.44 -12.55
CA PRO A 191 9.45 -14.31 -11.98
C PRO A 191 10.61 -13.84 -12.86
N ARG A 192 11.33 -14.78 -13.49
CA ARG A 192 12.46 -14.45 -14.38
C ARG A 192 12.01 -13.67 -15.62
N GLN A 193 10.91 -14.08 -16.26
CA GLN A 193 10.36 -13.33 -17.39
C GLN A 193 9.97 -11.90 -17.02
N LEU A 194 9.44 -11.68 -15.80
CA LEU A 194 9.13 -10.34 -15.31
C LEU A 194 10.40 -9.51 -15.13
N LEU A 195 11.46 -10.09 -14.59
CA LEU A 195 12.75 -9.43 -14.44
C LEU A 195 13.38 -9.09 -15.80
N ASP A 196 13.22 -9.95 -16.82
CA ASP A 196 13.73 -9.69 -18.16
C ASP A 196 13.11 -8.44 -18.79
N TYR A 197 11.83 -8.14 -18.52
CA TYR A 197 11.21 -6.86 -18.92
C TYR A 197 11.82 -5.65 -18.21
N SER A 198 12.20 -5.78 -16.94
CA SER A 198 12.86 -4.71 -16.21
C SER A 198 14.31 -4.51 -16.63
N PHE A 199 15.08 -5.59 -16.76
CA PHE A 199 16.55 -5.54 -16.90
C PHE A 199 17.03 -5.11 -18.28
N LYS A 200 16.17 -5.07 -19.29
CA LYS A 200 16.49 -4.46 -20.58
C LYS A 200 16.58 -2.93 -20.53
N HIS A 201 16.10 -2.32 -19.42
CA HIS A 201 16.17 -0.87 -19.18
C HIS A 201 17.34 -0.51 -18.26
N PRO A 202 17.87 0.71 -18.36
CA PRO A 202 18.89 1.19 -17.45
C PRO A 202 18.35 1.37 -16.03
N VAL A 203 19.26 1.33 -15.04
CA VAL A 203 18.94 1.79 -13.68
C VAL A 203 18.64 3.29 -13.73
N LEU A 204 17.53 3.72 -13.15
CA LEU A 204 16.99 5.07 -13.29
C LEU A 204 17.69 6.11 -12.40
N PHE A 205 18.23 5.65 -11.25
CA PHE A 205 18.95 6.46 -10.27
C PHE A 205 19.77 5.57 -9.34
N PRO A 206 20.80 6.08 -8.65
CA PRO A 206 21.56 5.34 -7.65
C PRO A 206 20.68 4.79 -6.53
N PRO A 207 20.92 3.55 -6.04
CA PRO A 207 20.19 2.98 -4.92
C PRO A 207 20.20 3.91 -3.71
N GLY A 208 19.07 4.02 -3.03
CA GLY A 208 18.90 4.87 -1.85
C GLY A 208 18.67 6.37 -2.12
N GLU A 209 18.82 6.85 -3.36
CA GLU A 209 18.75 8.29 -3.67
C GLU A 209 17.33 8.85 -3.48
N LYS A 210 16.32 8.17 -4.04
CA LYS A 210 14.93 8.63 -3.98
C LYS A 210 13.94 7.48 -3.95
N PHE A 211 12.69 7.79 -3.62
CA PHE A 211 11.55 6.89 -3.73
C PHE A 211 11.08 6.79 -5.20
N SER A 212 10.86 5.55 -5.67
CA SER A 212 10.15 5.25 -6.92
C SER A 212 9.46 3.91 -6.79
N TYR A 213 8.13 3.92 -6.84
CA TYR A 213 7.35 2.69 -6.70
C TYR A 213 7.70 1.71 -7.81
N CYS A 214 8.04 0.47 -7.46
CA CYS A 214 8.61 -0.48 -8.39
C CYS A 214 8.24 -1.93 -8.05
N ASN A 215 7.42 -2.55 -8.90
CA ASN A 215 7.01 -3.94 -8.72
C ASN A 215 8.18 -4.92 -8.87
N THR A 216 9.21 -4.59 -9.69
CA THR A 216 10.42 -5.39 -9.86
C THR A 216 11.09 -5.70 -8.53
N ASN A 217 11.05 -4.76 -7.59
CA ASN A 217 11.62 -4.95 -6.26
C ASN A 217 11.03 -6.14 -5.53
N LEU A 218 9.71 -6.30 -5.60
CA LEU A 218 9.01 -7.38 -4.91
C LEU A 218 9.23 -8.73 -5.57
N ILE A 219 9.36 -8.75 -6.89
CA ILE A 219 9.75 -9.97 -7.61
C ILE A 219 11.11 -10.46 -7.09
N LEU A 220 12.08 -9.54 -6.93
CA LEU A 220 13.40 -9.87 -6.38
C LEU A 220 13.30 -10.35 -4.92
N LEU A 221 12.52 -9.67 -4.06
CA LEU A 221 12.34 -10.09 -2.67
C LEU A 221 11.65 -11.45 -2.56
N GLY A 222 10.68 -11.76 -3.41
CA GLY A 222 10.08 -13.08 -3.49
C GLY A 222 11.11 -14.17 -3.82
N LEU A 223 12.00 -13.91 -4.79
CA LEU A 223 13.09 -14.82 -5.14
C LEU A 223 14.12 -14.98 -4.00
N VAL A 224 14.35 -13.94 -3.19
CA VAL A 224 15.18 -14.08 -1.97
C VAL A 224 14.53 -15.04 -1.00
N VAL A 225 13.22 -14.92 -0.74
CA VAL A 225 12.50 -15.86 0.13
C VAL A 225 12.63 -17.29 -0.38
N GLU A 226 12.37 -17.55 -1.67
CA GLU A 226 12.53 -18.87 -2.26
C GLU A 226 13.97 -19.40 -2.15
N LYS A 227 14.97 -18.56 -2.46
CA LYS A 227 16.40 -18.95 -2.42
C LYS A 227 16.84 -19.37 -1.03
N VAL A 228 16.40 -18.61 -0.01
CA VAL A 228 16.84 -18.83 1.38
C VAL A 228 16.11 -20.00 2.02
N THR A 229 14.84 -20.15 1.72
CA THR A 229 13.99 -21.18 2.35
C THR A 229 13.97 -22.52 1.59
N GLY A 230 14.34 -22.51 0.31
CA GLY A 230 14.19 -23.66 -0.59
C GLY A 230 12.73 -24.02 -0.88
N ARG A 231 11.78 -23.13 -0.60
CA ARG A 231 10.33 -23.35 -0.76
C ARG A 231 9.75 -22.35 -1.76
N PRO A 232 8.70 -22.73 -2.52
CA PRO A 232 7.92 -21.77 -3.29
C PRO A 232 7.38 -20.63 -2.41
N LEU A 233 7.33 -19.42 -2.94
CA LEU A 233 6.93 -18.22 -2.18
C LEU A 233 5.48 -18.34 -1.68
N ASP A 234 4.57 -18.83 -2.51
CA ASP A 234 3.18 -19.04 -2.15
C ASP A 234 3.03 -20.01 -0.97
N ASP A 235 3.77 -21.14 -0.97
CA ASP A 235 3.78 -22.08 0.15
C ASP A 235 4.32 -21.43 1.44
N TYR A 236 5.43 -20.68 1.33
CA TYR A 236 6.03 -20.03 2.49
C TYR A 236 5.11 -18.95 3.07
N VAL A 237 4.57 -18.07 2.23
CA VAL A 237 3.67 -17.00 2.67
C VAL A 237 2.38 -17.55 3.27
N ASN A 238 1.77 -18.57 2.63
CA ASN A 238 0.56 -19.19 3.15
C ASN A 238 0.78 -19.84 4.54
N ASP A 239 1.90 -20.51 4.74
CA ASP A 239 2.18 -21.20 6.01
C ASP A 239 2.69 -20.27 7.11
N ARG A 240 3.63 -19.36 6.79
CA ARG A 240 4.37 -18.58 7.79
C ARG A 240 3.78 -17.18 8.03
N VAL A 241 3.06 -16.64 7.07
CA VAL A 241 2.46 -15.30 7.24
C VAL A 241 0.95 -15.43 7.43
N VAL A 242 0.26 -16.06 6.49
CA VAL A 242 -1.20 -16.15 6.49
C VAL A 242 -1.71 -17.00 7.67
N ALA A 243 -1.18 -18.22 7.82
CA ALA A 243 -1.63 -19.12 8.88
C ALA A 243 -1.23 -18.62 10.28
N GLU A 244 0.00 -18.08 10.45
CA GLU A 244 0.44 -17.52 11.73
C GLU A 244 -0.33 -16.25 12.12
N ALA A 245 -0.79 -15.44 11.14
CA ALA A 245 -1.70 -14.32 11.37
C ALA A 245 -3.14 -14.75 11.67
N GLY A 246 -3.46 -16.05 11.57
CA GLY A 246 -4.80 -16.60 11.80
C GLY A 246 -5.81 -16.23 10.69
N LEU A 247 -5.36 -15.86 9.49
CA LEU A 247 -6.19 -15.52 8.37
C LEU A 247 -6.72 -16.79 7.69
N LYS A 248 -8.02 -16.88 7.48
CA LYS A 248 -8.67 -18.10 6.99
C LYS A 248 -9.17 -18.01 5.56
N HIS A 249 -9.31 -16.79 5.06
CA HIS A 249 -9.83 -16.46 3.74
C HIS A 249 -8.80 -15.70 2.90
N THR A 250 -7.55 -15.71 3.34
CA THR A 250 -6.42 -15.09 2.62
C THR A 250 -5.54 -16.19 2.05
N LEU A 251 -5.14 -16.05 0.80
CA LEU A 251 -4.24 -17.01 0.16
C LEU A 251 -3.37 -16.33 -0.89
N PHE A 252 -2.18 -16.89 -1.05
CA PHE A 252 -1.34 -16.64 -2.20
C PHE A 252 -1.61 -17.76 -3.21
N PRO A 253 -2.29 -17.48 -4.34
CA PRO A 253 -2.65 -18.51 -5.32
C PRO A 253 -1.43 -18.94 -6.14
N ARG A 254 -1.42 -20.19 -6.60
CA ARG A 254 -0.37 -20.72 -7.51
C ARG A 254 -0.61 -20.35 -8.96
N GLY A 255 -1.84 -20.04 -9.32
CA GLY A 255 -2.25 -19.72 -10.68
C GLY A 255 -3.48 -18.82 -10.70
N ALA A 256 -4.38 -19.08 -11.64
CA ALA A 256 -5.59 -18.27 -11.82
C ALA A 256 -6.76 -18.66 -10.90
N GLU A 257 -6.56 -19.64 -10.00
CA GLU A 257 -7.59 -20.09 -9.06
C GLU A 257 -8.16 -18.93 -8.24
N PHE A 258 -9.49 -18.91 -8.10
CA PHE A 258 -10.19 -17.90 -7.35
C PHE A 258 -11.30 -18.58 -6.52
N PRO A 259 -11.21 -18.59 -5.18
CA PRO A 259 -12.22 -19.20 -4.32
C PRO A 259 -13.61 -18.58 -4.52
N SER A 260 -14.63 -19.36 -4.20
CA SER A 260 -16.02 -18.89 -4.23
C SER A 260 -16.58 -18.78 -2.81
N PRO A 261 -17.50 -17.81 -2.56
CA PRO A 261 -18.01 -16.82 -3.51
C PRO A 261 -17.03 -15.65 -3.72
N HIS A 262 -16.96 -15.10 -4.94
CA HIS A 262 -16.12 -13.95 -5.27
C HIS A 262 -16.89 -12.92 -6.12
N ALA A 263 -16.40 -11.67 -6.14
CA ALA A 263 -16.91 -10.66 -7.04
C ALA A 263 -16.25 -10.76 -8.42
N GLN A 264 -16.99 -10.43 -9.50
CA GLN A 264 -16.44 -10.25 -10.84
C GLN A 264 -15.65 -8.94 -10.89
N GLY A 265 -14.44 -8.96 -11.45
CA GLY A 265 -13.60 -7.80 -11.63
C GLY A 265 -13.82 -7.12 -13.00
N TYR A 266 -13.84 -5.79 -13.03
CA TYR A 266 -14.09 -4.99 -14.24
C TYR A 266 -12.93 -4.02 -14.49
N THR A 267 -12.24 -4.16 -15.64
CA THR A 267 -11.06 -3.36 -16.01
C THR A 267 -11.20 -2.79 -17.43
N ASP A 268 -10.55 -1.67 -17.69
CA ASP A 268 -10.31 -1.13 -19.01
C ASP A 268 -8.84 -1.24 -19.48
N GLN A 269 -8.01 -1.87 -18.64
CA GLN A 269 -6.62 -2.21 -18.97
C GLN A 269 -6.56 -3.38 -19.97
N THR A 270 -7.17 -3.22 -21.13
CA THR A 270 -7.30 -4.22 -22.19
C THR A 270 -6.62 -3.70 -23.46
N ALA A 271 -6.34 -4.58 -24.40
CA ALA A 271 -5.77 -4.21 -25.69
C ALA A 271 -6.61 -3.15 -26.46
N THR A 272 -7.91 -3.06 -26.14
CA THR A 272 -8.85 -2.16 -26.81
C THR A 272 -9.24 -0.93 -25.97
N GLY A 273 -8.83 -0.87 -24.71
CA GLY A 273 -9.28 0.15 -23.74
C GLY A 273 -10.76 0.04 -23.37
N ARG A 274 -11.45 -1.04 -23.75
CA ARG A 274 -12.86 -1.28 -23.37
C ARG A 274 -12.95 -2.02 -22.05
N THR A 275 -13.99 -1.72 -21.28
CA THR A 275 -14.24 -2.43 -20.04
C THR A 275 -14.57 -3.90 -20.32
N GLU A 276 -13.82 -4.79 -19.70
CA GLU A 276 -13.98 -6.24 -19.77
C GLU A 276 -13.98 -6.87 -18.36
N VAL A 277 -14.41 -8.14 -18.27
CA VAL A 277 -14.30 -8.94 -17.04
C VAL A 277 -12.91 -9.57 -16.96
N SER A 278 -12.18 -9.27 -15.90
CA SER A 278 -10.81 -9.74 -15.67
C SER A 278 -10.69 -10.81 -14.58
N THR A 279 -11.81 -11.30 -14.04
CA THR A 279 -11.85 -12.24 -12.91
C THR A 279 -10.91 -13.43 -13.09
N ASN A 280 -10.87 -13.99 -14.30
CA ASN A 280 -10.10 -15.18 -14.65
C ASN A 280 -8.70 -14.86 -15.24
N TRP A 281 -8.26 -13.60 -15.18
CA TRP A 281 -6.89 -13.28 -15.61
C TRP A 281 -5.89 -13.96 -14.68
N ASN A 282 -4.79 -14.45 -15.25
CA ASN A 282 -3.74 -15.11 -14.48
C ASN A 282 -2.94 -14.07 -13.68
N PRO A 283 -2.94 -14.12 -12.33
CA PRO A 283 -2.27 -13.10 -11.51
C PRO A 283 -0.75 -13.30 -11.41
N SER A 284 -0.18 -14.33 -12.04
CA SER A 284 1.25 -14.64 -11.95
C SER A 284 2.14 -13.49 -12.44
N TRP A 285 1.63 -12.62 -13.32
CA TRP A 285 2.34 -11.42 -13.73
C TRP A 285 2.61 -10.44 -12.58
N ALA A 286 1.79 -10.45 -11.53
CA ALA A 286 1.98 -9.65 -10.34
C ALA A 286 2.73 -10.40 -9.22
N TRP A 287 2.60 -11.72 -9.16
CA TRP A 287 3.23 -12.66 -8.23
C TRP A 287 3.47 -12.05 -6.84
N ALA A 288 4.73 -11.96 -6.38
CA ALA A 288 5.14 -11.38 -5.08
C ALA A 288 4.70 -9.92 -4.87
N ALA A 289 4.35 -9.22 -5.94
CA ALA A 289 3.95 -7.82 -5.91
C ALA A 289 2.43 -7.60 -5.86
N GLY A 290 1.59 -8.64 -6.18
CA GLY A 290 0.16 -8.35 -6.32
C GLY A 290 -0.81 -9.53 -6.47
N ALA A 291 -0.39 -10.80 -6.34
CA ALA A 291 -1.23 -11.94 -6.74
C ALA A 291 -2.26 -12.40 -5.69
N MET A 292 -2.16 -11.97 -4.43
CA MET A 292 -2.95 -12.54 -3.34
C MET A 292 -4.44 -12.20 -3.40
N ILE A 293 -5.19 -13.03 -2.72
CA ILE A 293 -6.65 -12.97 -2.59
C ILE A 293 -6.98 -12.92 -1.09
N SER A 294 -8.02 -12.16 -0.72
CA SER A 294 -8.51 -12.09 0.66
C SER A 294 -10.00 -11.72 0.70
N ASP A 295 -10.53 -11.61 1.92
CA ASP A 295 -11.85 -11.03 2.20
C ASP A 295 -11.77 -9.88 3.20
N LEU A 296 -12.90 -9.23 3.42
CA LEU A 296 -13.00 -8.10 4.35
C LEU A 296 -12.62 -8.48 5.79
N THR A 297 -12.95 -9.68 6.23
CA THR A 297 -12.74 -10.14 7.62
C THR A 297 -11.26 -10.29 7.91
N ASP A 298 -10.55 -10.96 7.04
CA ASP A 298 -9.13 -11.21 7.17
C ASP A 298 -8.32 -9.91 7.03
N LEU A 299 -8.66 -9.04 6.06
CA LEU A 299 -7.97 -7.77 5.89
C LEU A 299 -8.13 -6.83 7.09
N ARG A 300 -9.27 -6.83 7.77
CA ARG A 300 -9.43 -6.09 9.03
C ARG A 300 -8.49 -6.59 10.12
N SER A 301 -8.29 -7.90 10.20
CA SER A 301 -7.32 -8.52 11.11
C SER A 301 -5.90 -8.18 10.69
N TRP A 302 -5.61 -8.30 9.40
CA TRP A 302 -4.30 -8.02 8.81
C TRP A 302 -3.85 -6.57 9.02
N ALA A 303 -4.73 -5.58 8.82
CA ALA A 303 -4.42 -4.18 9.07
C ALA A 303 -3.79 -3.95 10.45
N ARG A 304 -4.37 -4.53 11.47
CA ARG A 304 -3.86 -4.45 12.84
C ARG A 304 -2.56 -5.23 12.99
N THR A 305 -2.52 -6.48 12.56
CA THR A 305 -1.33 -7.36 12.63
C THR A 305 -0.13 -6.67 12.00
N LEU A 306 -0.30 -6.13 10.80
CA LEU A 306 0.73 -5.42 10.05
C LEU A 306 1.27 -4.19 10.78
N ALA A 307 0.38 -3.34 11.29
CA ALA A 307 0.75 -2.09 11.93
C ALA A 307 1.34 -2.28 13.35
N THR A 308 0.91 -3.32 14.08
CA THR A 308 1.41 -3.62 15.44
C THR A 308 2.59 -4.58 15.45
N GLY A 309 2.87 -5.26 14.33
CA GLY A 309 4.04 -6.12 14.18
C GLY A 309 3.99 -7.44 14.96
N THR A 310 2.80 -8.01 15.15
CA THR A 310 2.64 -9.24 15.96
C THR A 310 3.32 -10.48 15.41
N LEU A 311 3.79 -10.44 14.16
CA LEU A 311 4.53 -11.52 13.48
C LEU A 311 6.04 -11.27 13.41
N LEU A 312 6.54 -10.21 14.02
CA LEU A 312 7.95 -9.79 13.92
C LEU A 312 8.50 -9.45 15.30
N GLU A 313 9.80 -9.56 15.44
CA GLU A 313 10.51 -9.01 16.60
C GLU A 313 10.33 -7.48 16.66
N PRO A 314 10.26 -6.88 17.86
CA PRO A 314 10.02 -5.43 18.01
C PRO A 314 11.06 -4.56 17.26
N ALA A 315 12.31 -4.98 17.19
CA ALA A 315 13.38 -4.26 16.48
C ALA A 315 13.12 -4.25 14.96
N THR A 316 12.72 -5.39 14.41
CA THR A 316 12.42 -5.53 12.97
C THR A 316 11.15 -4.79 12.59
N GLN A 317 10.13 -4.81 13.45
CA GLN A 317 8.93 -3.98 13.24
C GLN A 317 9.27 -2.48 13.28
N ALA A 318 10.16 -2.06 14.18
CA ALA A 318 10.60 -0.66 14.20
C ALA A 318 11.33 -0.26 12.90
N GLU A 319 12.15 -1.17 12.32
CA GLU A 319 12.74 -0.97 10.99
C GLU A 319 11.68 -0.88 9.89
N ARG A 320 10.65 -1.74 9.91
CA ARG A 320 9.53 -1.69 8.96
C ARG A 320 8.85 -0.33 8.95
N LEU A 321 8.63 0.24 10.13
CA LEU A 321 7.89 1.49 10.32
C LEU A 321 8.71 2.76 10.08
N LYS A 322 10.02 2.65 9.86
CA LYS A 322 10.84 3.79 9.44
C LYS A 322 10.40 4.27 8.07
N VAL A 323 9.82 5.47 8.04
CA VAL A 323 9.25 6.05 6.84
C VAL A 323 10.31 6.86 6.10
N TYR A 324 10.52 6.54 4.84
CA TYR A 324 11.26 7.38 3.91
C TYR A 324 10.28 8.37 3.26
N PRO A 325 10.61 9.67 3.22
CA PRO A 325 9.73 10.66 2.60
C PRO A 325 9.42 10.29 1.14
N SER A 326 8.16 10.38 0.77
CA SER A 326 7.74 10.39 -0.63
C SER A 326 7.70 11.82 -1.15
N THR A 327 7.42 12.01 -2.43
CA THR A 327 7.19 13.33 -3.00
C THR A 327 5.85 13.95 -2.53
N VAL A 328 5.04 13.19 -1.79
CA VAL A 328 3.71 13.57 -1.34
C VAL A 328 3.79 14.07 0.11
N PRO A 329 3.38 15.31 0.40
CA PRO A 329 3.32 15.82 1.76
C PRO A 329 2.45 14.96 2.68
N GLY A 330 2.99 14.58 3.85
CA GLY A 330 2.28 13.74 4.82
C GLY A 330 2.19 12.25 4.45
N ALA A 331 2.84 11.85 3.36
CA ALA A 331 2.94 10.45 2.98
C ALA A 331 4.41 10.01 2.86
N GLY A 332 4.65 8.74 3.17
CA GLY A 332 5.94 8.11 3.01
C GLY A 332 5.82 6.60 2.91
N TYR A 333 6.93 5.93 2.65
CA TYR A 333 6.98 4.49 2.48
C TYR A 333 8.02 3.87 3.41
N GLY A 334 7.60 2.85 4.16
CA GLY A 334 8.48 2.02 4.99
C GLY A 334 8.90 0.74 4.24
N LEU A 335 9.09 -0.37 4.95
CA LEU A 335 9.40 -1.64 4.30
C LEU A 335 8.10 -2.35 3.92
N GLY A 336 7.67 -2.19 2.66
CA GLY A 336 6.46 -2.77 2.11
C GLY A 336 5.16 -2.18 2.64
N ILE A 337 5.17 -0.97 3.17
CA ILE A 337 3.98 -0.29 3.71
C ILE A 337 4.00 1.20 3.41
N PHE A 338 2.83 1.78 3.19
CA PHE A 338 2.62 3.23 3.24
C PHE A 338 2.37 3.72 4.67
N ASN A 339 2.75 4.96 4.92
CA ASN A 339 2.21 5.80 5.99
C ASN A 339 1.64 7.06 5.35
N VAL A 340 0.33 7.23 5.40
CA VAL A 340 -0.38 8.37 4.81
C VAL A 340 -1.16 9.07 5.90
N GLN A 341 -0.72 10.26 6.28
CA GLN A 341 -1.34 11.06 7.37
C GLN A 341 -1.54 10.27 8.67
N GLY A 342 -0.63 9.33 8.98
CA GLY A 342 -0.68 8.46 10.14
C GLY A 342 -1.38 7.11 9.93
N TRP A 343 -2.11 6.93 8.83
CA TRP A 343 -2.64 5.62 8.43
C TRP A 343 -1.52 4.73 7.89
N ILE A 344 -1.34 3.56 8.48
CA ILE A 344 -0.31 2.58 8.14
C ILE A 344 -0.95 1.39 7.43
N GLY A 345 -0.44 1.00 6.29
CA GLY A 345 -0.93 -0.15 5.52
C GLY A 345 -0.57 -0.06 4.05
N HIS A 346 -1.46 -0.51 3.17
CA HIS A 346 -1.25 -0.44 1.73
C HIS A 346 -2.60 -0.38 0.99
N ASN A 347 -2.60 0.21 -0.20
CA ASN A 347 -3.66 0.06 -1.18
C ASN A 347 -3.27 -1.02 -2.21
N GLY A 348 -4.23 -1.47 -2.97
CA GLY A 348 -4.02 -2.42 -4.05
C GLY A 348 -4.84 -2.09 -5.27
N SER A 349 -4.23 -2.25 -6.43
CA SER A 349 -4.88 -2.15 -7.73
C SER A 349 -4.29 -3.21 -8.65
N LEU A 350 -5.15 -3.91 -9.35
CA LEU A 350 -4.81 -4.78 -10.49
C LEU A 350 -6.05 -4.92 -11.37
N PRO A 351 -5.93 -5.38 -12.62
CA PRO A 351 -7.08 -5.44 -13.52
C PRO A 351 -8.32 -6.05 -12.88
N GLY A 352 -9.35 -5.21 -12.69
CA GLY A 352 -10.65 -5.58 -12.16
C GLY A 352 -10.86 -5.39 -10.66
N TYR A 353 -9.85 -5.04 -9.88
CA TYR A 353 -9.98 -4.96 -8.43
C TYR A 353 -9.18 -3.81 -7.83
N GLY A 354 -9.79 -3.14 -6.86
CA GLY A 354 -9.14 -2.15 -6.02
C GLY A 354 -9.31 -2.49 -4.54
N SER A 355 -8.33 -2.18 -3.72
CA SER A 355 -8.36 -2.41 -2.28
C SER A 355 -7.64 -1.32 -1.50
N LEU A 356 -7.97 -1.19 -0.22
CA LEU A 356 -7.27 -0.35 0.75
C LEU A 356 -7.41 -0.99 2.12
N THR A 357 -6.28 -1.28 2.76
CA THR A 357 -6.23 -1.86 4.11
C THR A 357 -5.25 -1.07 4.95
N VAL A 358 -5.76 -0.30 5.91
CA VAL A 358 -4.95 0.61 6.74
C VAL A 358 -5.41 0.64 8.20
N TYR A 359 -4.47 0.98 9.07
CA TYR A 359 -4.64 1.13 10.51
C TYR A 359 -4.13 2.48 10.98
N LEU A 360 -4.90 3.17 11.83
CA LEU A 360 -4.52 4.42 12.48
C LEU A 360 -4.17 4.15 13.95
N PRO A 361 -2.87 4.14 14.32
CA PRO A 361 -2.43 3.75 15.67
C PRO A 361 -3.03 4.63 16.78
N GLN A 362 -3.13 5.94 16.58
CA GLN A 362 -3.62 6.90 17.57
C GLN A 362 -5.05 6.57 18.03
N ALA A 363 -5.91 6.19 17.09
CA ALA A 363 -7.30 5.81 17.35
C ALA A 363 -7.50 4.29 17.49
N ARG A 364 -6.45 3.50 17.24
CA ARG A 364 -6.53 2.05 17.08
C ARG A 364 -7.61 1.65 16.07
N ALA A 365 -7.79 2.50 15.06
CA ALA A 365 -8.83 2.35 14.06
C ALA A 365 -8.36 1.55 12.86
N THR A 366 -9.24 0.74 12.31
CA THR A 366 -9.03 -0.02 11.09
C THR A 366 -9.97 0.47 10.00
N MET A 367 -9.46 0.67 8.80
CA MET A 367 -10.24 0.92 7.59
C MET A 367 -9.87 -0.09 6.52
N VAL A 368 -10.90 -0.70 5.91
CA VAL A 368 -10.75 -1.58 4.74
C VAL A 368 -11.77 -1.18 3.69
N VAL A 369 -11.32 -1.06 2.46
CA VAL A 369 -12.16 -0.84 1.27
C VAL A 369 -11.82 -1.93 0.26
N LEU A 370 -12.83 -2.62 -0.26
CA LEU A 370 -12.71 -3.60 -1.34
C LEU A 370 -13.70 -3.25 -2.45
N LEU A 371 -13.22 -3.13 -3.67
CA LEU A 371 -14.06 -2.81 -4.83
C LEU A 371 -13.68 -3.64 -6.05
N ASN A 372 -14.66 -3.85 -6.92
CA ASN A 372 -14.52 -4.74 -8.07
C ASN A 372 -14.28 -4.01 -9.40
N THR A 373 -13.45 -2.98 -9.35
CA THR A 373 -12.88 -2.31 -10.52
C THR A 373 -11.56 -1.63 -10.16
N ASP A 374 -10.69 -1.46 -11.13
CA ASP A 374 -9.46 -0.67 -11.07
C ASP A 374 -9.53 0.58 -11.97
N ILE A 375 -10.66 0.78 -12.66
CA ILE A 375 -10.83 1.89 -13.59
C ILE A 375 -10.74 3.21 -12.83
N GLY A 376 -9.71 4.00 -13.14
CA GLY A 376 -9.41 5.27 -12.50
C GLY A 376 -10.46 6.35 -12.79
N TYR A 377 -10.57 7.31 -11.88
CA TYR A 377 -11.41 8.48 -12.05
C TYR A 377 -10.58 9.75 -11.81
N GLU A 378 -10.51 10.64 -12.81
CA GLU A 378 -9.73 11.89 -12.76
C GLU A 378 -8.26 11.66 -12.32
N GLY A 379 -7.65 10.58 -12.80
CA GLY A 379 -6.27 10.19 -12.48
C GLY A 379 -6.08 9.58 -11.10
N ASN A 380 -7.14 9.39 -10.30
CA ASN A 380 -7.06 8.75 -8.99
C ASN A 380 -7.49 7.30 -9.04
N GLU A 381 -6.85 6.46 -8.22
CA GLU A 381 -7.35 5.11 -7.96
C GLU A 381 -8.64 5.17 -7.12
N PRO A 382 -9.69 4.41 -7.47
CA PRO A 382 -10.97 4.46 -6.76
C PRO A 382 -10.84 4.16 -5.27
N SER A 383 -9.98 3.22 -4.86
CA SER A 383 -9.75 2.89 -3.44
C SER A 383 -9.30 4.10 -2.62
N THR A 384 -8.46 4.98 -3.19
CA THR A 384 -8.03 6.24 -2.58
C THR A 384 -9.19 7.23 -2.44
N LEU A 385 -10.06 7.33 -3.45
CA LEU A 385 -11.23 8.21 -3.38
C LEU A 385 -12.16 7.82 -2.23
N PHE A 386 -12.40 6.53 -2.03
CA PHE A 386 -13.17 6.05 -0.89
C PHE A 386 -12.45 6.31 0.43
N GLY A 387 -11.14 6.05 0.50
CA GLY A 387 -10.31 6.33 1.67
C GLY A 387 -10.41 7.79 2.10
N ARG A 388 -10.28 8.72 1.16
CA ARG A 388 -10.41 10.16 1.39
C ARG A 388 -11.83 10.51 1.91
N ALA A 389 -12.87 10.14 1.16
CA ALA A 389 -14.25 10.51 1.51
C ALA A 389 -14.68 9.98 2.88
N VAL A 390 -14.19 8.80 3.27
CA VAL A 390 -14.46 8.18 4.56
C VAL A 390 -13.70 8.90 5.67
N THR A 391 -12.41 9.15 5.48
CA THR A 391 -11.55 9.75 6.53
C THR A 391 -11.82 11.23 6.75
N GLU A 392 -12.30 11.98 5.76
CA GLU A 392 -12.83 13.35 5.94
C GLU A 392 -13.95 13.40 6.99
N ILE A 393 -14.76 12.34 7.11
CA ILE A 393 -15.86 12.24 8.08
C ILE A 393 -15.37 11.74 9.44
N VAL A 394 -14.58 10.64 9.45
CA VAL A 394 -14.28 9.94 10.71
C VAL A 394 -12.97 10.36 11.37
N SER A 395 -12.04 10.95 10.62
CA SER A 395 -10.72 11.36 11.11
C SER A 395 -10.17 12.59 10.36
N PRO A 396 -10.83 13.75 10.44
CA PRO A 396 -10.47 14.93 9.63
C PRO A 396 -9.05 15.46 9.90
N GLY A 397 -8.44 15.11 11.03
CA GLY A 397 -7.02 15.37 11.30
C GLY A 397 -6.06 14.37 10.63
N HIS A 398 -6.57 13.30 10.01
CA HIS A 398 -5.83 12.20 9.41
C HIS A 398 -6.52 11.77 8.09
N VAL A 399 -6.74 12.70 7.18
CA VAL A 399 -7.40 12.40 5.90
C VAL A 399 -6.48 11.56 5.04
N PHE A 400 -6.93 10.35 4.68
CA PHE A 400 -6.19 9.47 3.79
C PHE A 400 -6.25 10.02 2.36
N ASP A 401 -5.13 10.53 1.87
CA ASP A 401 -5.02 11.08 0.53
C ASP A 401 -3.68 10.70 -0.10
N LEU A 402 -3.75 9.86 -1.13
CA LEU A 402 -2.64 9.59 -2.03
C LEU A 402 -2.95 10.30 -3.35
N PRO A 403 -2.08 11.21 -3.81
CA PRO A 403 -2.31 11.87 -5.09
C PRO A 403 -2.31 10.85 -6.22
N ALA A 404 -2.99 11.23 -7.30
CA ALA A 404 -2.98 10.51 -8.55
C ALA A 404 -1.55 10.13 -8.94
N GLN A 405 -1.31 8.85 -9.19
CA GLN A 405 -0.08 8.45 -9.85
C GLN A 405 -0.12 8.99 -11.28
N PRO A 406 0.96 9.57 -11.80
CA PRO A 406 0.99 9.91 -13.20
C PRO A 406 0.71 8.62 -13.99
N VAL A 407 -0.34 8.65 -14.80
CA VAL A 407 -0.71 7.53 -15.68
C VAL A 407 0.47 7.28 -16.58
N SER A 408 1.20 6.19 -16.38
CA SER A 408 2.25 5.75 -17.27
C SER A 408 1.58 5.32 -18.58
N GLY A 409 1.72 6.14 -19.62
CA GLY A 409 1.33 5.79 -20.99
C GLY A 409 -0.04 6.33 -21.44
N GLN A 410 -0.15 7.65 -21.63
CA GLN A 410 -0.96 8.25 -22.70
C GLN A 410 -0.08 8.93 -23.73
#